data_9a90a2134c4dd91ae2ac138349126288
#
_entry.id   9a90a2134c4dd91ae2ac138349126288
#
_cell.length_a   1.000
_cell.length_b   1.000
_cell.length_c   1.000
_cell.angle_alpha   90.00
_cell.angle_beta   90.00
_cell.angle_gamma   90.00
#
_symmetry.space_group_name_H-M   'P 1'
#
loop_
_entity.id
_entity.type
_entity.pdbx_description
1 polymer ?
#
loop_
_entity_poly.entity_id
_entity_poly.type
_entity_poly.pdbx_seq_one_letter_code
_entity_poly.pdbx_strand_id
1 'polypeptide(L)'
;MSHTAQEPLIPRGGLMAGAGLVLFALVAVTGSRLTGLGDVRMTVPATVESRDLRFEDGKGGAVLVFDARDQKLVDELAPGSNGFIRVVLRGLARERKLGDIGQEPPFRLARHANGQLTLTDTSTGKQIDLAAFGSANVGAFARLMTAGERT
;
A
#
# COMPACT_ATOMS: atom_id res chain seq x y z
N MET A 1 37.98 19.89 -49.77
CA MET A 1 37.44 19.43 -48.48
C MET A 1 35.94 19.27 -48.66
N SER A 2 35.52 18.03 -48.94
CA SER A 2 34.09 17.72 -49.20
C SER A 2 33.40 17.42 -47.88
N HIS A 3 32.53 18.31 -47.43
CA HIS A 3 31.61 18.02 -46.31
C HIS A 3 30.52 17.07 -46.81
N THR A 4 30.67 15.82 -46.52
CA THR A 4 29.57 14.85 -46.61
C THR A 4 28.56 15.22 -45.55
N ALA A 5 27.45 15.83 -45.96
CA ALA A 5 26.28 15.99 -45.11
C ALA A 5 25.77 14.58 -44.72
N GLN A 6 25.94 14.21 -43.48
CA GLN A 6 25.32 12.98 -42.94
C GLN A 6 23.80 13.15 -43.00
N GLU A 7 23.17 12.38 -43.87
CA GLU A 7 21.71 12.29 -43.88
C GLU A 7 21.21 11.72 -42.55
N PRO A 8 20.15 12.28 -41.99
CA PRO A 8 19.61 11.78 -40.70
C PRO A 8 19.17 10.31 -40.89
N LEU A 9 19.73 9.41 -40.07
CA LEU A 9 19.50 7.97 -40.08
C LEU A 9 18.02 7.58 -39.82
N ILE A 10 17.17 8.53 -39.45
CA ILE A 10 15.76 8.29 -39.17
C ILE A 10 14.92 9.04 -40.22
N PRO A 11 14.17 8.32 -41.06
CA PRO A 11 13.27 8.95 -42.02
C PRO A 11 12.18 9.76 -41.30
N ARG A 12 11.89 10.98 -41.79
CA ARG A 12 10.85 11.85 -41.21
C ARG A 12 9.51 11.16 -41.00
N GLY A 13 9.15 10.21 -41.86
CA GLY A 13 7.94 9.38 -41.69
C GLY A 13 7.96 8.51 -40.40
N GLY A 14 9.12 7.95 -40.04
CA GLY A 14 9.29 7.20 -38.80
C GLY A 14 9.15 8.06 -37.52
N LEU A 15 9.68 9.29 -37.59
CA LEU A 15 9.50 10.25 -36.49
C LEU A 15 8.02 10.64 -36.32
N MET A 16 7.31 10.91 -37.40
CA MET A 16 5.89 11.27 -37.37
C MET A 16 5.01 10.12 -36.87
N ALA A 17 5.33 8.91 -37.29
CA ALA A 17 4.64 7.70 -36.82
C ALA A 17 4.87 7.47 -35.31
N GLY A 18 6.11 7.62 -34.83
CA GLY A 18 6.46 7.54 -33.42
C GLY A 18 5.76 8.61 -32.57
N ALA A 19 5.78 9.87 -33.02
CA ALA A 19 5.07 10.95 -32.36
C ALA A 19 3.56 10.73 -32.30
N GLY A 20 2.95 10.21 -33.39
CA GLY A 20 1.54 9.84 -33.44
C GLY A 20 1.17 8.75 -32.43
N LEU A 21 2.02 7.73 -32.30
CA LEU A 21 1.81 6.64 -31.33
C LEU A 21 1.87 7.14 -29.88
N VAL A 22 2.85 7.99 -29.57
CA VAL A 22 2.97 8.61 -28.23
C VAL A 22 1.75 9.47 -27.91
N LEU A 23 1.34 10.32 -28.85
CA LEU A 23 0.15 11.16 -28.68
C LEU A 23 -1.10 10.32 -28.46
N PHE A 24 -1.30 9.25 -29.26
CA PHE A 24 -2.40 8.33 -29.10
C PHE A 24 -2.39 7.66 -27.71
N ALA A 25 -1.24 7.18 -27.26
CA ALA A 25 -1.11 6.58 -25.93
C ALA A 25 -1.45 7.57 -24.81
N LEU A 26 -0.98 8.82 -24.91
CA LEU A 26 -1.30 9.87 -23.94
C LEU A 26 -2.80 10.17 -23.90
N VAL A 27 -3.45 10.30 -25.07
CA VAL A 27 -4.90 10.55 -25.16
C VAL A 27 -5.67 9.35 -24.59
N ALA A 28 -5.28 8.13 -24.92
CA ALA A 28 -5.93 6.91 -24.40
C ALA A 28 -5.82 6.80 -22.87
N VAL A 29 -4.61 7.04 -22.30
CA VAL A 29 -4.39 7.02 -20.85
C VAL A 29 -5.16 8.14 -20.15
N THR A 30 -5.13 9.36 -20.72
CA THR A 30 -5.89 10.49 -20.14
C THR A 30 -7.40 10.23 -20.21
N GLY A 31 -7.89 9.72 -21.32
CA GLY A 31 -9.30 9.36 -21.49
C GLY A 31 -9.72 8.27 -20.51
N SER A 32 -8.92 7.22 -20.32
CA SER A 32 -9.24 6.16 -19.35
C SER A 32 -9.27 6.69 -17.90
N ARG A 33 -8.37 7.62 -17.56
CA ARG A 33 -8.36 8.26 -16.23
C ARG A 33 -9.58 9.14 -15.97
N LEU A 34 -10.04 9.88 -16.98
CA LEU A 34 -11.21 10.76 -16.85
C LEU A 34 -12.54 9.99 -16.85
N THR A 35 -12.61 8.89 -17.59
CA THR A 35 -13.83 8.08 -17.72
C THR A 35 -13.92 6.93 -16.72
N GLY A 36 -12.81 6.63 -15.99
CA GLY A 36 -12.72 5.45 -15.11
C GLY A 36 -12.76 4.12 -15.87
N LEU A 37 -12.64 4.15 -17.21
CA LEU A 37 -12.51 2.94 -18.03
C LEU A 37 -11.17 2.27 -17.72
N GLY A 38 -11.22 1.05 -17.17
CA GLY A 38 -10.04 0.31 -16.77
C GLY A 38 -9.76 0.34 -15.26
N ASP A 39 -10.56 1.05 -14.47
CA ASP A 39 -10.54 0.89 -13.01
C ASP A 39 -11.11 -0.49 -12.65
N VAL A 40 -10.22 -1.44 -12.45
CA VAL A 40 -10.57 -2.73 -11.84
C VAL A 40 -10.84 -2.45 -10.36
N ARG A 41 -12.07 -2.08 -10.04
CA ARG A 41 -12.54 -2.05 -8.65
C ARG A 41 -12.63 -3.49 -8.19
N MET A 42 -11.59 -3.97 -7.53
CA MET A 42 -11.70 -5.21 -6.78
C MET A 42 -12.81 -4.99 -5.74
N THR A 43 -13.94 -5.67 -5.92
CA THR A 43 -15.00 -5.66 -4.91
C THR A 43 -14.40 -6.32 -3.67
N VAL A 44 -14.07 -5.52 -2.67
CA VAL A 44 -13.59 -6.05 -1.38
C VAL A 44 -14.76 -6.80 -0.76
N PRO A 45 -14.61 -8.11 -0.47
CA PRO A 45 -15.69 -8.88 0.15
C PRO A 45 -16.11 -8.26 1.49
N ALA A 46 -17.32 -8.59 1.94
CA ALA A 46 -17.84 -8.08 3.20
C ALA A 46 -16.85 -8.35 4.35
N THR A 47 -16.61 -7.34 5.18
CA THR A 47 -15.79 -7.48 6.39
C THR A 47 -16.58 -8.28 7.43
N VAL A 48 -16.01 -9.37 7.92
CA VAL A 48 -16.60 -10.21 8.98
C VAL A 48 -16.06 -9.89 10.35
N GLU A 49 -14.84 -9.37 10.43
CA GLU A 49 -14.17 -9.01 11.67
C GLU A 49 -13.21 -7.85 11.42
N SER A 50 -13.11 -6.91 12.35
CA SER A 50 -12.13 -5.83 12.26
C SER A 50 -11.65 -5.39 13.64
N ARG A 51 -10.37 -4.95 13.68
CA ARG A 51 -9.74 -4.42 14.87
C ARG A 51 -8.94 -3.18 14.50
N ASP A 52 -9.12 -2.11 15.26
CA ASP A 52 -8.35 -0.88 15.09
C ASP A 52 -7.15 -0.90 16.02
N LEU A 53 -5.94 -0.80 15.45
CA LEU A 53 -4.67 -0.94 16.13
C LEU A 53 -3.85 0.34 16.00
N ARG A 54 -3.15 0.73 17.07
CA ARG A 54 -2.12 1.77 17.04
C ARG A 54 -0.76 1.13 17.22
N PHE A 55 0.22 1.65 16.49
CA PHE A 55 1.59 1.19 16.53
C PHE A 55 2.47 2.36 16.99
N GLU A 56 3.26 2.11 18.03
CA GLU A 56 4.16 3.11 18.62
C GLU A 56 5.60 2.55 18.67
N ASP A 57 6.56 3.45 18.51
CA ASP A 57 7.96 3.07 18.66
C ASP A 57 8.29 2.84 20.13
N GLY A 58 8.76 1.63 20.45
CA GLY A 58 9.23 1.23 21.77
C GLY A 58 10.75 1.39 21.93
N LYS A 59 11.24 1.09 23.13
CA LYS A 59 12.66 1.15 23.45
C LYS A 59 13.46 0.12 22.63
N GLY A 60 14.68 0.51 22.24
CA GLY A 60 15.60 -0.39 21.53
C GLY A 60 15.13 -0.81 20.13
N GLY A 61 14.12 -0.13 19.54
CA GLY A 61 13.57 -0.47 18.23
C GLY A 61 12.47 -1.52 18.29
N ALA A 62 11.88 -1.79 19.45
CA ALA A 62 10.62 -2.52 19.56
C ALA A 62 9.47 -1.72 18.91
N VAL A 63 8.38 -2.40 18.55
CA VAL A 63 7.12 -1.75 18.16
C VAL A 63 6.03 -2.24 19.10
N LEU A 64 5.42 -1.31 19.82
CA LEU A 64 4.31 -1.56 20.71
C LEU A 64 3.01 -1.51 19.91
N VAL A 65 2.14 -2.47 20.11
CA VAL A 65 0.84 -2.58 19.43
C VAL A 65 -0.25 -2.40 20.47
N PHE A 66 -1.07 -1.39 20.31
CA PHE A 66 -2.19 -1.10 21.20
C PHE A 66 -3.53 -1.30 20.48
N ASP A 67 -4.52 -1.76 21.21
CA ASP A 67 -5.92 -1.68 20.76
C ASP A 67 -6.38 -0.22 20.83
N ALA A 68 -6.93 0.30 19.73
CA ALA A 68 -7.35 1.69 19.67
C ALA A 68 -8.59 1.99 20.53
N ARG A 69 -9.39 0.97 20.91
CA ARG A 69 -10.60 1.13 21.70
C ARG A 69 -10.33 1.43 23.16
N ASP A 70 -9.44 0.64 23.77
CA ASP A 70 -9.20 0.69 25.22
C ASP A 70 -7.75 1.04 25.59
N GLN A 71 -6.92 1.31 24.57
CA GLN A 71 -5.51 1.68 24.71
C GLN A 71 -4.65 0.62 25.42
N LYS A 72 -5.13 -0.62 25.48
CA LYS A 72 -4.36 -1.72 26.08
C LYS A 72 -3.29 -2.20 25.12
N LEU A 73 -2.14 -2.58 25.68
CA LEU A 73 -1.08 -3.25 24.95
C LEU A 73 -1.55 -4.63 24.51
N VAL A 74 -1.55 -4.84 23.20
CA VAL A 74 -1.97 -6.10 22.54
C VAL A 74 -0.77 -7.01 22.32
N ASP A 75 0.35 -6.42 21.86
CA ASP A 75 1.57 -7.16 21.54
C ASP A 75 2.78 -6.22 21.56
N GLU A 76 3.97 -6.80 21.72
CA GLU A 76 5.25 -6.12 21.59
C GLU A 76 6.10 -6.85 20.56
N LEU A 77 6.36 -6.21 19.43
CA LEU A 77 7.21 -6.75 18.38
C LEU A 77 8.67 -6.47 18.72
N ALA A 78 9.39 -7.49 19.15
CA ALA A 78 10.80 -7.36 19.54
C ALA A 78 11.67 -6.78 18.41
N PRO A 79 12.78 -6.08 18.73
CA PRO A 79 13.71 -5.56 17.75
C PRO A 79 14.20 -6.68 16.80
N GLY A 80 14.23 -6.38 15.49
CA GLY A 80 14.65 -7.36 14.47
C GLY A 80 13.61 -8.44 14.13
N SER A 81 12.51 -8.55 14.88
CA SER A 81 11.43 -9.50 14.60
C SER A 81 10.34 -8.88 13.69
N ASN A 82 9.47 -9.74 13.14
CA ASN A 82 8.29 -9.33 12.35
C ASN A 82 8.63 -8.30 11.25
N GLY A 83 9.69 -8.56 10.48
CA GLY A 83 10.22 -7.64 9.46
C GLY A 83 9.16 -7.18 8.47
N PHE A 84 8.19 -8.06 8.11
CA PHE A 84 7.11 -7.71 7.20
C PHE A 84 6.18 -6.64 7.79
N ILE A 85 5.74 -6.78 9.04
CA ILE A 85 4.91 -5.78 9.71
C ILE A 85 5.62 -4.42 9.68
N ARG A 86 6.91 -4.40 10.00
CA ARG A 86 7.73 -3.17 10.02
C ARG A 86 7.84 -2.52 8.65
N VAL A 87 7.99 -3.30 7.58
CA VAL A 87 8.05 -2.78 6.20
C VAL A 87 6.72 -2.14 5.81
N VAL A 88 5.60 -2.82 6.09
CA VAL A 88 4.25 -2.31 5.82
C VAL A 88 3.99 -1.02 6.58
N LEU A 89 4.24 -1.00 7.89
CA LEU A 89 4.04 0.19 8.73
C LEU A 89 4.91 1.37 8.29
N ARG A 90 6.17 1.11 7.91
CA ARG A 90 7.07 2.18 7.41
C ARG A 90 6.55 2.78 6.10
N GLY A 91 5.99 1.96 5.21
CA GLY A 91 5.37 2.42 3.97
C GLY A 91 4.20 3.36 4.24
N LEU A 92 3.29 2.95 5.14
CA LEU A 92 2.12 3.75 5.53
C LEU A 92 2.52 5.01 6.30
N ALA A 93 3.46 4.93 7.24
CA ALA A 93 3.97 6.08 7.97
C ALA A 93 4.63 7.13 7.07
N ARG A 94 5.30 6.69 6.00
CA ARG A 94 5.85 7.62 4.99
C ARG A 94 4.75 8.42 4.29
N GLU A 95 3.64 7.80 3.92
CA GLU A 95 2.49 8.50 3.31
C GLU A 95 1.89 9.51 4.28
N ARG A 96 1.68 9.12 5.55
CA ARG A 96 1.22 10.05 6.61
C ARG A 96 2.14 11.27 6.73
N LYS A 97 3.45 11.04 6.74
CA LYS A 97 4.43 12.12 6.82
C LYS A 97 4.36 13.09 5.64
N LEU A 98 4.08 12.60 4.43
CA LEU A 98 3.89 13.46 3.25
C LEU A 98 2.60 14.28 3.33
N GLY A 99 1.58 13.78 4.03
CA GLY A 99 0.31 14.46 4.28
C GLY A 99 0.27 15.26 5.59
N ASP A 100 1.39 15.40 6.30
CA ASP A 100 1.49 16.04 7.63
C ASP A 100 0.52 15.44 8.67
N ILE A 101 0.31 14.11 8.59
CA ILE A 101 -0.56 13.34 9.47
C ILE A 101 0.29 12.71 10.58
N GLY A 102 -0.12 12.87 11.83
CA GLY A 102 0.53 12.29 13.00
C GLY A 102 0.33 10.77 13.13
N GLN A 103 0.80 10.22 14.27
CA GLN A 103 0.71 8.78 14.57
C GLN A 103 -0.62 8.37 15.24
N GLU A 104 -1.42 9.36 15.69
CA GLU A 104 -2.65 9.14 16.45
C GLU A 104 -3.73 8.30 15.74
N PRO A 105 -4.02 8.51 14.43
CA PRO A 105 -5.07 7.74 13.78
C PRO A 105 -4.72 6.25 13.73
N PRO A 106 -5.66 5.34 14.04
CA PRO A 106 -5.40 3.91 14.04
C PRO A 106 -5.28 3.33 12.62
N PHE A 107 -4.77 2.11 12.57
CA PHE A 107 -4.83 1.25 11.40
C PHE A 107 -5.91 0.20 11.61
N ARG A 108 -6.79 0.03 10.64
CA ARG A 108 -7.83 -1.00 10.68
C ARG A 108 -7.32 -2.29 10.06
N LEU A 109 -7.19 -3.31 10.87
CA LEU A 109 -6.96 -4.67 10.42
C LEU A 109 -8.34 -5.34 10.25
N ALA A 110 -8.65 -5.81 9.03
CA ALA A 110 -9.95 -6.38 8.72
C ALA A 110 -9.82 -7.74 8.05
N ARG A 111 -10.64 -8.70 8.51
CA ARG A 111 -10.83 -10.01 7.89
C ARG A 111 -12.12 -9.99 7.07
N HIS A 112 -12.04 -10.47 5.85
CA HIS A 112 -13.15 -10.53 4.92
C HIS A 112 -13.77 -11.93 4.83
N ALA A 113 -15.01 -12.02 4.32
CA ALA A 113 -15.77 -13.26 4.21
C ALA A 113 -15.07 -14.36 3.39
N ASN A 114 -14.18 -14.00 2.48
CA ASN A 114 -13.33 -14.92 1.70
C ASN A 114 -12.04 -15.33 2.44
N GLY A 115 -11.85 -14.91 3.70
CA GLY A 115 -10.64 -15.15 4.48
C GLY A 115 -9.48 -14.18 4.22
N GLN A 116 -9.64 -13.25 3.28
CA GLN A 116 -8.65 -12.21 2.98
C GLN A 116 -8.47 -11.28 4.18
N LEU A 117 -7.22 -10.88 4.42
CA LEU A 117 -6.86 -9.94 5.48
C LEU A 117 -6.33 -8.65 4.86
N THR A 118 -6.87 -7.51 5.27
CA THR A 118 -6.43 -6.20 4.80
C THR A 118 -6.03 -5.31 5.97
N LEU A 119 -5.04 -4.44 5.73
CA LEU A 119 -4.68 -3.37 6.64
C LEU A 119 -4.98 -2.03 5.97
N THR A 120 -5.81 -1.22 6.62
CA THR A 120 -6.21 0.09 6.12
C THR A 120 -5.71 1.17 7.07
N ASP A 121 -5.02 2.15 6.54
CA ASP A 121 -4.74 3.39 7.25
C ASP A 121 -6.02 4.24 7.29
N THR A 122 -6.58 4.46 8.48
CA THR A 122 -7.86 5.17 8.61
C THR A 122 -7.75 6.67 8.30
N SER A 123 -6.54 7.22 8.30
CA SER A 123 -6.31 8.65 8.03
C SER A 123 -6.13 8.96 6.55
N THR A 124 -5.46 8.08 5.81
CA THR A 124 -5.20 8.27 4.36
C THR A 124 -6.16 7.49 3.48
N GLY A 125 -6.87 6.50 4.05
CA GLY A 125 -7.68 5.54 3.31
C GLY A 125 -6.87 4.50 2.54
N LYS A 126 -5.53 4.50 2.66
CA LYS A 126 -4.66 3.54 2.00
C LYS A 126 -4.91 2.14 2.53
N GLN A 127 -5.24 1.22 1.65
CA GLN A 127 -5.48 -0.17 1.97
C GLN A 127 -4.40 -1.07 1.36
N ILE A 128 -3.95 -2.05 2.13
CA ILE A 128 -3.00 -3.08 1.72
C ILE A 128 -3.67 -4.44 1.87
N ASP A 129 -3.69 -5.22 0.79
CA ASP A 129 -4.06 -6.63 0.83
C ASP A 129 -2.86 -7.44 1.31
N LEU A 130 -2.98 -8.02 2.50
CA LEU A 130 -1.91 -8.80 3.12
C LEU A 130 -1.76 -10.18 2.45
N ALA A 131 -2.81 -10.70 1.79
CA ALA A 131 -2.75 -11.99 1.11
C ALA A 131 -1.75 -12.00 -0.07
N ALA A 132 -1.51 -10.84 -0.68
CA ALA A 132 -0.54 -10.68 -1.75
C ALA A 132 0.93 -10.99 -1.34
N PHE A 133 1.20 -11.07 -0.04
CA PHE A 133 2.56 -11.22 0.50
C PHE A 133 2.87 -12.62 1.08
N GLY A 134 1.98 -13.58 0.87
CA GLY A 134 2.15 -14.97 1.29
C GLY A 134 1.68 -15.28 2.71
N SER A 135 1.40 -16.57 2.97
CA SER A 135 0.72 -17.05 4.17
C SER A 135 1.46 -16.75 5.48
N ALA A 136 2.79 -16.82 5.49
CA ALA A 136 3.59 -16.52 6.68
C ALA A 136 3.43 -15.05 7.13
N ASN A 137 3.39 -14.13 6.16
CA ASN A 137 3.23 -12.70 6.40
C ASN A 137 1.79 -12.37 6.82
N VAL A 138 0.79 -12.99 6.20
CA VAL A 138 -0.61 -12.92 6.66
C VAL A 138 -0.74 -13.40 8.10
N GLY A 139 -0.11 -14.52 8.46
CA GLY A 139 -0.12 -15.07 9.82
C GLY A 139 0.46 -14.11 10.87
N ALA A 140 1.44 -13.30 10.51
CA ALA A 140 2.01 -12.30 11.42
C ALA A 140 0.98 -11.22 11.81
N PHE A 141 0.16 -10.77 10.88
CA PHE A 141 -0.93 -9.83 11.16
C PHE A 141 -2.16 -10.52 11.76
N ALA A 142 -2.49 -11.75 11.31
CA ALA A 142 -3.65 -12.47 11.82
C ALA A 142 -3.58 -12.70 13.34
N ARG A 143 -2.39 -12.88 13.89
CA ARG A 143 -2.19 -13.00 15.35
C ARG A 143 -2.64 -11.75 16.11
N LEU A 144 -2.49 -10.56 15.51
CA LEU A 144 -2.89 -9.29 16.13
C LEU A 144 -4.42 -9.13 16.21
N MET A 145 -5.20 -9.90 15.42
CA MET A 145 -6.66 -9.90 15.53
C MET A 145 -7.13 -10.46 16.88
N THR A 146 -6.47 -11.50 17.40
CA THR A 146 -6.87 -12.23 18.61
C THR A 146 -5.92 -12.01 19.78
N ALA A 147 -4.84 -11.27 19.61
CA ALA A 147 -3.88 -10.98 20.68
C ALA A 147 -4.53 -10.12 21.78
N GLY A 148 -4.24 -10.44 23.05
CA GLY A 148 -4.80 -9.73 24.20
C GLY A 148 -6.20 -10.17 24.64
N GLU A 149 -6.89 -11.06 23.91
CA GLU A 149 -8.21 -11.60 24.32
C GLU A 149 -8.12 -12.78 25.31
N ARG A 150 -6.92 -13.26 25.57
CA ARG A 150 -6.69 -14.38 26.51
C ARG A 150 -6.27 -13.85 27.89
N THR A 151 -7.23 -13.31 28.61
CA THR A 151 -7.07 -13.10 30.07
C THR A 151 -8.29 -13.62 30.80
#